data_01f329eb42f1a7ac84b3d3828aefd4f0
#
_entry.id   01f329eb42f1a7ac84b3d3828aefd4f0
#
_cell.length_a   1.000
_cell.length_b   1.000
_cell.length_c   1.000
_cell.angle_alpha   90.00
_cell.angle_beta   90.00
_cell.angle_gamma   90.00
#
_symmetry.space_group_name_H-M   'P 1'
#
loop_
_entity.id
_entity.type
_entity.pdbx_description
1 polymer ?
#
loop_
_entity_poly.entity_id
_entity_poly.type
_entity_poly.pdbx_seq_one_letter_code
_entity_poly.pdbx_strand_id
1 'polypeptide(L)'
;GPDLGEMAGRADAALLIGDPALEADYEALGLIKTDLGAEWTDMTGLPFVYATWTGRTGAVSPFDVRLLQDAQEEGRRSLGAIASEFAGGDAVREERAATYLRDNVKYGIGAHDARGLQMFLDYAADLGLAPRKRSLEYF
;
A
#
# COMPACT_ATOMS: atom_id res chain seq x y z
N GLY A 1 0.12 -18.77 4.92
CA GLY A 1 -0.40 -17.68 4.12
C GLY A 1 -1.34 -18.20 3.05
N PRO A 2 -2.05 -17.37 2.29
CA PRO A 2 -2.89 -17.79 1.18
C PRO A 2 -2.04 -18.45 0.09
N ASP A 3 -2.48 -19.61 -0.43
CA ASP A 3 -1.85 -20.30 -1.54
C ASP A 3 -2.49 -19.88 -2.85
N LEU A 4 -1.72 -19.21 -3.72
CA LEU A 4 -2.23 -18.67 -4.98
C LEU A 4 -2.70 -19.78 -5.93
N GLY A 5 -2.00 -20.92 -5.98
CA GLY A 5 -2.39 -22.04 -6.83
C GLY A 5 -3.72 -22.64 -6.40
N GLU A 6 -3.93 -22.81 -5.09
CA GLU A 6 -5.20 -23.31 -4.56
C GLU A 6 -6.34 -22.30 -4.81
N MET A 7 -6.09 -20.99 -4.65
CA MET A 7 -7.09 -19.94 -4.91
C MET A 7 -7.49 -19.90 -6.39
N ALA A 8 -6.51 -19.93 -7.31
CA ALA A 8 -6.75 -19.92 -8.75
C ALA A 8 -7.43 -21.21 -9.26
N GLY A 9 -7.25 -22.33 -8.57
CA GLY A 9 -7.95 -23.58 -8.88
C GLY A 9 -9.44 -23.58 -8.51
N ARG A 10 -9.90 -22.58 -7.74
CA ARG A 10 -11.28 -22.49 -7.22
C ARG A 10 -12.06 -21.27 -7.73
N ALA A 11 -11.41 -20.34 -8.42
CA ALA A 11 -12.02 -19.10 -8.88
C ALA A 11 -11.37 -18.61 -10.17
N ASP A 12 -12.10 -17.82 -10.95
CA ASP A 12 -11.61 -17.21 -12.19
C ASP A 12 -10.55 -16.13 -11.94
N ALA A 13 -10.52 -15.56 -10.73
CA ALA A 13 -9.52 -14.59 -10.29
C ALA A 13 -9.27 -14.72 -8.78
N ALA A 14 -8.05 -14.37 -8.34
CA ALA A 14 -7.65 -14.35 -6.94
C ALA A 14 -7.03 -12.99 -6.59
N LEU A 15 -7.42 -12.42 -5.44
CA LEU A 15 -6.82 -11.19 -4.93
C LEU A 15 -5.78 -11.52 -3.86
N LEU A 16 -4.56 -11.08 -4.08
CA LEU A 16 -3.49 -11.09 -3.08
C LEU A 16 -3.18 -9.67 -2.64
N ILE A 17 -2.82 -9.53 -1.36
CA ILE A 17 -2.41 -8.24 -0.77
C ILE A 17 -1.23 -8.46 0.20
N GLY A 18 -0.36 -7.44 0.31
CA GLY A 18 0.80 -7.48 1.20
C GLY A 18 1.89 -8.46 0.75
N ASP A 19 2.62 -9.03 1.70
CA ASP A 19 3.76 -9.92 1.44
C ASP A 19 3.44 -11.09 0.51
N PRO A 20 2.27 -11.79 0.62
CA PRO A 20 1.91 -12.82 -0.34
C PRO A 20 1.83 -12.32 -1.79
N ALA A 21 1.41 -11.08 -2.01
CA ALA A 21 1.36 -10.49 -3.36
C ALA A 21 2.76 -10.14 -3.88
N LEU A 22 3.67 -9.74 -2.99
CA LEU A 22 5.06 -9.43 -3.32
C LEU A 22 5.87 -10.69 -3.65
N GLU A 23 5.58 -11.81 -2.97
CA GLU A 23 6.33 -13.06 -3.07
C GLU A 23 5.75 -14.03 -4.09
N ALA A 24 4.51 -13.85 -4.55
CA ALA A 24 3.82 -14.77 -5.44
C ALA A 24 4.51 -14.90 -6.80
N ASP A 25 4.79 -16.14 -7.22
CA ASP A 25 5.25 -16.49 -8.57
C ASP A 25 4.05 -16.87 -9.44
N TYR A 26 3.35 -15.85 -9.93
CA TYR A 26 2.17 -16.01 -10.78
C TYR A 26 2.53 -16.54 -12.18
N GLU A 27 3.75 -16.25 -12.68
CA GLU A 27 4.22 -16.71 -13.99
C GLU A 27 4.41 -18.23 -14.02
N ALA A 28 5.00 -18.81 -12.96
CA ALA A 28 5.15 -20.26 -12.83
C ALA A 28 3.82 -21.01 -12.82
N LEU A 29 2.72 -20.33 -12.42
CA LEU A 29 1.36 -20.86 -12.44
C LEU A 29 0.62 -20.59 -13.76
N GLY A 30 1.24 -19.90 -14.71
CA GLY A 30 0.60 -19.49 -15.97
C GLY A 30 -0.52 -18.45 -15.78
N LEU A 31 -0.47 -17.68 -14.70
CA LEU A 31 -1.47 -16.67 -14.38
C LEU A 31 -1.07 -15.30 -14.90
N ILE A 32 -2.06 -14.45 -15.13
CA ILE A 32 -1.87 -13.04 -15.48
C ILE A 32 -2.04 -12.20 -14.22
N LYS A 33 -1.07 -11.33 -13.96
CA LYS A 33 -1.15 -10.35 -12.88
C LYS A 33 -1.75 -9.05 -13.36
N THR A 34 -2.74 -8.54 -12.62
CA THR A 34 -3.26 -7.18 -12.76
C THR A 34 -2.97 -6.41 -11.48
N ASP A 35 -2.25 -5.29 -11.59
CA ASP A 35 -1.99 -4.39 -10.47
C ASP A 35 -3.14 -3.38 -10.36
N LEU A 36 -3.97 -3.52 -9.32
CA LEU A 36 -5.14 -2.66 -9.12
C LEU A 36 -4.79 -1.18 -8.88
N GLY A 37 -3.61 -0.88 -8.38
CA GLY A 37 -3.14 0.50 -8.24
C GLY A 37 -2.75 1.12 -9.57
N ALA A 38 -2.16 0.34 -10.49
CA ALA A 38 -1.91 0.77 -11.85
C ALA A 38 -3.24 1.00 -12.61
N GLU A 39 -4.18 0.06 -12.54
CA GLU A 39 -5.52 0.21 -13.13
C GLU A 39 -6.25 1.46 -12.62
N TRP A 40 -6.16 1.74 -11.32
CA TRP A 40 -6.71 2.96 -10.75
C TRP A 40 -6.07 4.22 -11.37
N THR A 41 -4.75 4.22 -11.50
CA THR A 41 -4.02 5.36 -12.07
C THR A 41 -4.37 5.57 -13.55
N ASP A 42 -4.48 4.50 -14.32
CA ASP A 42 -4.88 4.55 -15.73
C ASP A 42 -6.32 5.06 -15.90
N MET A 43 -7.23 4.64 -15.02
CA MET A 43 -8.62 5.06 -15.05
C MET A 43 -8.82 6.53 -14.62
N THR A 44 -8.06 7.01 -13.64
CA THR A 44 -8.33 8.30 -12.99
C THR A 44 -7.28 9.37 -13.22
N GLY A 45 -6.08 9.01 -13.64
CA GLY A 45 -4.92 9.89 -13.68
C GLY A 45 -4.38 10.26 -12.28
N LEU A 46 -4.84 9.60 -11.22
CA LEU A 46 -4.48 9.89 -9.83
C LEU A 46 -3.83 8.67 -9.16
N PRO A 47 -2.89 8.87 -8.22
CA PRO A 47 -2.30 7.77 -7.48
C PRO A 47 -3.33 7.08 -6.58
N PHE A 48 -3.18 5.76 -6.41
CA PHE A 48 -3.93 5.01 -5.41
C PHE A 48 -3.23 5.09 -4.05
N VAL A 49 -3.97 5.42 -3.00
CA VAL A 49 -3.44 5.49 -1.63
C VAL A 49 -3.81 4.20 -0.89
N TYR A 50 -2.85 3.29 -0.76
CA TYR A 50 -3.07 1.96 -0.18
C TYR A 50 -3.29 1.96 1.33
N ALA A 51 -2.54 2.80 2.03
CA ALA A 51 -2.61 2.88 3.49
C ALA A 51 -2.18 4.26 3.99
N THR A 52 -2.77 4.66 5.11
CA THR A 52 -2.42 5.90 5.81
C THR A 52 -2.54 5.69 7.32
N TRP A 53 -1.79 6.45 8.07
CA TRP A 53 -2.07 6.61 9.48
C TRP A 53 -3.38 7.37 9.65
N THR A 54 -4.34 6.74 10.29
CA THR A 54 -5.66 7.34 10.54
C THR A 54 -5.98 7.27 12.02
N GLY A 55 -6.66 8.30 12.53
CA GLY A 55 -7.08 8.38 13.91
C GLY A 55 -8.36 9.17 14.08
N ARG A 56 -8.91 9.18 15.29
CA ARG A 56 -10.02 10.05 15.64
C ARG A 56 -9.50 11.48 15.80
N THR A 57 -10.31 12.46 15.44
CA THR A 57 -9.99 13.88 15.68
C THR A 57 -9.61 14.09 17.15
N GLY A 58 -8.46 14.72 17.39
CA GLY A 58 -7.93 14.98 18.71
C GLY A 58 -7.28 13.78 19.43
N ALA A 59 -7.14 12.61 18.77
CA ALA A 59 -6.51 11.44 19.37
C ALA A 59 -4.98 11.57 19.49
N VAL A 60 -4.37 12.42 18.66
CA VAL A 60 -2.93 12.69 18.67
C VAL A 60 -2.68 14.19 18.81
N SER A 61 -1.63 14.52 19.54
CA SER A 61 -1.18 15.90 19.68
C SER A 61 -0.18 16.26 18.56
N PRO A 62 0.09 17.57 18.33
CA PRO A 62 1.16 17.97 17.41
C PRO A 62 2.54 17.43 17.78
N PHE A 63 2.77 17.09 19.04
CA PHE A 63 4.01 16.41 19.47
C PHE A 63 4.05 14.97 18.97
N ASP A 64 2.95 14.22 19.10
CA ASP A 64 2.87 12.83 18.62
C ASP A 64 3.04 12.77 17.10
N VAL A 65 2.46 13.73 16.36
CA VAL A 65 2.63 13.84 14.90
C VAL A 65 4.11 14.03 14.55
N ARG A 66 4.82 14.93 15.24
CA ARG A 66 6.26 15.12 15.01
C ARG A 66 7.06 13.86 15.30
N LEU A 67 6.75 13.16 16.40
CA LEU A 67 7.42 11.91 16.74
C LEU A 67 7.25 10.86 15.64
N LEU A 68 6.05 10.74 15.07
CA LEU A 68 5.79 9.84 13.95
C LEU A 68 6.55 10.25 12.67
N GLN A 69 6.64 11.55 12.40
CA GLN A 69 7.40 12.07 11.27
C GLN A 69 8.91 11.83 11.43
N ASP A 70 9.45 12.02 12.64
CA ASP A 70 10.85 11.73 12.95
C ASP A 70 11.17 10.24 12.80
N ALA A 71 10.27 9.38 13.28
CA ALA A 71 10.39 7.92 13.13
C ALA A 71 10.33 7.50 11.64
N GLN A 72 9.46 8.11 10.85
CA GLN A 72 9.39 7.89 9.40
C GLN A 72 10.72 8.25 8.72
N GLU A 73 11.29 9.40 9.04
CA GLU A 73 12.54 9.86 8.45
C GLU A 73 13.72 8.97 8.85
N GLU A 74 13.77 8.50 10.10
CA GLU A 74 14.73 7.50 10.56
C GLU A 74 14.59 6.19 9.77
N GLY A 75 13.37 5.68 9.62
CA GLY A 75 13.07 4.49 8.82
C GLY A 75 13.54 4.63 7.37
N ARG A 76 13.31 5.77 6.75
CA ARG A 76 13.76 6.05 5.37
C ARG A 76 15.28 6.02 5.22
N ARG A 77 16.03 6.41 6.23
CA ARG A 77 17.49 6.32 6.23
C ARG A 77 17.99 4.89 6.41
N SER A 78 17.16 4.00 6.90
CA SER A 78 17.50 2.64 7.30
C SER A 78 16.87 1.55 6.41
N LEU A 79 16.37 1.89 5.20
CA LEU A 79 15.65 0.96 4.32
C LEU A 79 16.44 -0.33 4.04
N GLY A 80 17.77 -0.23 3.82
CA GLY A 80 18.60 -1.41 3.59
C GLY A 80 18.66 -2.34 4.81
N ALA A 81 18.81 -1.79 6.02
CA ALA A 81 18.81 -2.57 7.24
C ALA A 81 17.45 -3.23 7.49
N ILE A 82 16.35 -2.52 7.22
CA ILE A 82 14.98 -3.05 7.33
C ILE A 82 14.79 -4.21 6.34
N ALA A 83 15.23 -4.06 5.10
CA ALA A 83 15.13 -5.10 4.07
C ALA A 83 15.93 -6.36 4.46
N SER A 84 17.13 -6.17 4.99
CA SER A 84 18.01 -7.27 5.42
C SER A 84 17.41 -8.03 6.62
N GLU A 85 16.88 -7.31 7.62
CA GLU A 85 16.19 -7.91 8.75
C GLU A 85 14.95 -8.71 8.31
N PHE A 86 14.12 -8.12 7.44
CA PHE A 86 12.93 -8.77 6.86
C PHE A 86 13.28 -10.05 6.09
N ALA A 87 14.40 -10.03 5.36
CA ALA A 87 14.82 -11.15 4.52
C ALA A 87 15.33 -12.35 5.31
N GLY A 88 15.82 -12.16 6.53
CA GLY A 88 16.31 -13.23 7.38
C GLY A 88 17.47 -14.04 6.79
N GLY A 89 18.30 -13.42 5.93
CA GLY A 89 19.46 -14.03 5.27
C GLY A 89 19.20 -14.54 3.85
N ASP A 90 17.98 -14.41 3.33
CA ASP A 90 17.66 -14.71 1.91
C ASP A 90 17.97 -13.49 1.03
N ALA A 91 19.05 -13.59 0.22
CA ALA A 91 19.51 -12.48 -0.61
C ALA A 91 18.50 -12.06 -1.70
N VAL A 92 17.71 -12.98 -2.24
CA VAL A 92 16.69 -12.66 -3.26
C VAL A 92 15.53 -11.90 -2.63
N ARG A 93 15.13 -12.32 -1.44
CA ARG A 93 14.10 -11.64 -0.65
C ARG A 93 14.56 -10.27 -0.18
N GLU A 94 15.83 -10.12 0.20
CA GLU A 94 16.42 -8.84 0.59
C GLU A 94 16.40 -7.82 -0.54
N GLU A 95 16.87 -8.20 -1.73
CA GLU A 95 16.89 -7.32 -2.91
C GLU A 95 15.47 -6.91 -3.32
N ARG A 96 14.51 -7.83 -3.29
CA ARG A 96 13.10 -7.55 -3.57
C ARG A 96 12.51 -6.57 -2.56
N ALA A 97 12.74 -6.79 -1.28
CA ALA A 97 12.28 -5.91 -0.21
C ALA A 97 12.92 -4.53 -0.30
N ALA A 98 14.23 -4.45 -0.55
CA ALA A 98 14.93 -3.18 -0.72
C ALA A 98 14.41 -2.37 -1.89
N THR A 99 14.17 -3.02 -3.03
CA THR A 99 13.57 -2.39 -4.23
C THR A 99 12.16 -1.90 -3.94
N TYR A 100 11.32 -2.73 -3.30
CA TYR A 100 9.98 -2.35 -2.94
C TYR A 100 9.93 -1.13 -2.01
N LEU A 101 10.73 -1.14 -0.94
CA LEU A 101 10.78 -0.03 0.01
C LEU A 101 11.31 1.26 -0.61
N ARG A 102 12.27 1.18 -1.54
CA ARG A 102 12.88 2.33 -2.17
C ARG A 102 12.00 2.93 -3.28
N ASP A 103 11.43 2.08 -4.14
CA ASP A 103 10.89 2.50 -5.42
C ASP A 103 9.34 2.49 -5.46
N ASN A 104 8.70 1.64 -4.65
CA ASN A 104 7.24 1.47 -4.67
C ASN A 104 6.54 2.20 -3.52
N VAL A 105 7.15 2.28 -2.34
CA VAL A 105 6.52 2.90 -1.18
C VAL A 105 6.72 4.42 -1.18
N LYS A 106 5.63 5.16 -1.18
CA LYS A 106 5.64 6.61 -0.94
C LYS A 106 5.38 6.87 0.54
N TYR A 107 6.31 7.53 1.20
CA TYR A 107 6.27 7.77 2.65
C TYR A 107 5.55 9.07 3.06
N GLY A 108 4.90 9.74 2.17
CA GLY A 108 4.17 10.97 2.46
C GLY A 108 2.96 11.13 1.56
N ILE A 109 1.98 11.89 2.01
CA ILE A 109 0.78 12.23 1.26
C ILE A 109 0.89 13.67 0.79
N GLY A 110 1.01 13.88 -0.51
CA GLY A 110 0.93 15.20 -1.14
C GLY A 110 -0.49 15.53 -1.58
N ALA A 111 -0.66 16.74 -2.12
CA ALA A 111 -1.96 17.19 -2.62
C ALA A 111 -2.53 16.30 -3.75
N HIS A 112 -1.65 15.68 -4.55
CA HIS A 112 -2.06 14.77 -5.61
C HIS A 112 -2.57 13.44 -5.07
N ASP A 113 -1.89 12.88 -4.06
CA ASP A 113 -2.31 11.66 -3.36
C ASP A 113 -3.62 11.89 -2.60
N ALA A 114 -3.76 13.03 -1.94
CA ALA A 114 -4.99 13.43 -1.25
C ALA A 114 -6.21 13.47 -2.18
N ARG A 115 -6.04 13.98 -3.43
CA ARG A 115 -7.11 13.95 -4.44
C ARG A 115 -7.47 12.52 -4.86
N GLY A 116 -6.48 11.64 -5.03
CA GLY A 116 -6.71 10.23 -5.33
C GLY A 116 -7.51 9.54 -4.22
N LEU A 117 -7.10 9.74 -2.96
CA LEU A 117 -7.81 9.19 -1.81
C LEU A 117 -9.24 9.72 -1.71
N GLN A 118 -9.45 11.03 -1.89
CA GLN A 118 -10.80 11.60 -1.86
C GLN A 118 -11.69 11.02 -2.95
N MET A 119 -11.19 10.92 -4.20
CA MET A 119 -11.92 10.34 -5.32
C MET A 119 -12.30 8.88 -5.07
N PHE A 120 -11.37 8.09 -4.50
CA PHE A 120 -11.67 6.70 -4.12
C PHE A 120 -12.82 6.61 -3.11
N LEU A 121 -12.78 7.46 -2.08
CA LEU A 121 -13.84 7.48 -1.06
C LEU A 121 -15.20 7.96 -1.63
N ASP A 122 -15.17 8.89 -2.58
CA ASP A 122 -16.38 9.35 -3.26
C ASP A 122 -16.99 8.24 -4.11
N TYR A 123 -16.19 7.50 -4.88
CA TYR A 123 -16.65 6.33 -5.63
C TYR A 123 -17.20 5.22 -4.72
N ALA A 124 -16.52 4.94 -3.61
CA ALA A 124 -17.01 3.97 -2.64
C ALA A 124 -18.36 4.39 -2.04
N ALA A 125 -18.55 5.68 -1.79
CA ALA A 125 -19.84 6.21 -1.31
C ALA A 125 -20.93 6.17 -2.39
N ASP A 126 -20.62 6.48 -3.63
CA ASP A 126 -21.57 6.41 -4.75
C ASP A 126 -22.05 4.98 -5.02
N LEU A 127 -21.18 4.00 -4.79
CA LEU A 127 -21.51 2.57 -4.86
C LEU A 127 -22.20 2.04 -3.59
N GLY A 128 -22.38 2.86 -2.56
CA GLY A 128 -23.00 2.45 -1.30
C GLY A 128 -22.10 1.58 -0.41
N LEU A 129 -20.80 1.50 -0.71
CA LEU A 129 -19.82 0.69 0.03
C LEU A 129 -19.29 1.41 1.28
N ALA A 130 -19.41 2.73 1.33
CA ALA A 130 -18.96 3.56 2.45
C ALA A 130 -19.90 4.76 2.65
N PRO A 131 -20.03 5.30 3.87
CA PRO A 131 -20.76 6.54 4.08
C PRO A 131 -20.01 7.71 3.42
N ARG A 132 -20.74 8.63 2.76
CA ARG A 132 -20.14 9.83 2.18
C ARG A 132 -19.56 10.72 3.27
N LYS A 133 -18.24 10.90 3.27
CA LYS A 133 -17.55 11.82 4.15
C LYS A 133 -17.40 13.19 3.49
N ARG A 134 -17.44 14.26 4.31
CA ARG A 134 -17.39 15.63 3.80
C ARG A 134 -16.01 16.01 3.30
N SER A 135 -14.99 15.87 4.11
CA SER A 135 -13.60 16.15 3.76
C SER A 135 -12.66 15.35 4.64
N LEU A 136 -11.48 15.09 4.12
CA LEU A 136 -10.39 14.54 4.92
C LEU A 136 -9.68 15.69 5.63
N GLU A 137 -9.35 15.49 6.90
CA GLU A 137 -8.52 16.41 7.68
C GLU A 137 -7.12 15.78 7.77
N TYR A 138 -6.11 16.61 7.55
CA TYR A 138 -4.70 16.20 7.58
C TYR A 138 -3.98 16.91 8.72
N PHE A 139 -2.98 16.27 9.28
CA PHE A 139 -2.13 16.83 10.33
C PHE A 139 -0.81 17.33 9.74
#